data_f3f703dd4784571321fdcdbf1b60cc68
#
_entry.id   f3f703dd4784571321fdcdbf1b60cc68
#
_cell.length_a   1.000
_cell.length_b   1.000
_cell.length_c   1.000
_cell.angle_alpha   90.00
_cell.angle_beta   90.00
_cell.angle_gamma   90.00
#
_symmetry.space_group_name_H-M   'P 1'
#
loop_
_entity.id
_entity.type
_entity.pdbx_description
1 polymer ?
#
loop_
_entity_poly.entity_id
_entity_poly.type
_entity_poly.pdbx_seq_one_letter_code
_entity_poly.pdbx_strand_id
1 'polypeptide(L)'
;MNYRFVVFFCLVVNISAQTQVVVQEVMFMDAPYVGEVSTTITKYAANNYFRQESEVDVDRFLIRMAMGGNKKLGSILDGKSESRIVYNAKDEEYAMETFDVIRENDGNPILKSTMGRMNMGGGSREGRENNNSDEEEEESEYDRTISESKERVVGFDARKVTTKIKSNDGLVLIEEWFTTDTTLFHFVAEVEADLVASYGGQKRNNPRSFSERMLKQAEQEFESVPGQMVKYTMEMKDEDDDGFKMVWELKSITEVPYKASDFEIYNSFKKVDELD
;
A
#
# COMPACT_ATOMS: atom_id res chain seq x y z
N MET A 1 -3.32 28.68 69.03
CA MET A 1 -4.19 28.34 67.91
C MET A 1 -3.31 28.00 66.70
N ASN A 2 -3.00 26.70 66.46
CA ASN A 2 -2.01 26.25 65.43
C ASN A 2 -2.77 25.86 64.18
N TYR A 3 -2.69 26.63 63.10
CA TYR A 3 -3.20 26.26 61.78
C TYR A 3 -2.21 25.34 61.10
N ARG A 4 -2.56 24.08 60.91
CA ARG A 4 -1.86 23.15 60.02
C ARG A 4 -2.32 23.40 58.58
N PHE A 5 -1.42 23.95 57.75
CA PHE A 5 -1.64 24.04 56.31
C PHE A 5 -1.40 22.62 55.71
N VAL A 6 -2.49 22.01 55.21
CA VAL A 6 -2.39 20.80 54.40
C VAL A 6 -2.22 21.22 52.96
N VAL A 7 -0.98 21.07 52.41
CA VAL A 7 -0.71 21.29 50.99
C VAL A 7 -1.13 20.02 50.25
N PHE A 8 -2.22 20.14 49.49
CA PHE A 8 -2.63 19.08 48.54
C PHE A 8 -1.74 19.17 47.31
N PHE A 9 -0.80 18.23 47.13
CA PHE A 9 -0.03 18.05 45.92
C PHE A 9 -0.92 17.31 44.90
N CYS A 10 -1.57 18.03 43.98
CA CYS A 10 -2.21 17.42 42.80
C CYS A 10 -1.11 16.91 41.87
N LEU A 11 -0.82 15.61 41.94
CA LEU A 11 -0.05 14.90 40.92
C LEU A 11 -0.90 14.92 39.63
N VAL A 12 -0.60 15.83 38.71
CA VAL A 12 -1.10 15.80 37.34
C VAL A 12 -0.35 14.68 36.64
N VAL A 13 -0.89 13.48 36.65
CA VAL A 13 -0.42 12.38 35.81
C VAL A 13 -0.83 12.75 34.39
N ASN A 14 0.13 13.23 33.59
CA ASN A 14 -0.02 13.33 32.15
C ASN A 14 -0.12 11.90 31.59
N ILE A 15 -1.33 11.35 31.54
CA ILE A 15 -1.60 10.14 30.76
C ILE A 15 -1.55 10.59 29.31
N SER A 16 -0.40 10.47 28.68
CA SER A 16 -0.28 10.58 27.25
C SER A 16 -1.15 9.47 26.65
N ALA A 17 -2.33 9.81 26.14
CA ALA A 17 -3.18 8.85 25.48
C ALA A 17 -2.41 8.31 24.27
N GLN A 18 -2.22 7.00 24.21
CA GLN A 18 -1.61 6.38 23.04
C GLN A 18 -2.51 6.61 21.83
N THR A 19 -1.94 7.00 20.70
CA THR A 19 -2.68 7.20 19.45
C THR A 19 -2.29 6.16 18.41
N GLN A 20 -3.13 6.02 17.40
CA GLN A 20 -2.87 5.24 16.19
C GLN A 20 -3.19 6.08 14.96
N VAL A 21 -2.53 5.80 13.86
CA VAL A 21 -2.85 6.38 12.55
C VAL A 21 -3.61 5.35 11.73
N VAL A 22 -4.74 5.77 11.17
CA VAL A 22 -5.56 4.97 10.27
C VAL A 22 -5.47 5.58 8.86
N VAL A 23 -5.11 4.74 7.89
CA VAL A 23 -5.01 5.10 6.47
C VAL A 23 -6.03 4.28 5.70
N GLN A 24 -6.78 4.92 4.83
CA GLN A 24 -7.65 4.26 3.86
C GLN A 24 -7.26 4.66 2.45
N GLU A 25 -7.02 3.67 1.62
CA GLU A 25 -6.66 3.80 0.21
C GLU A 25 -7.65 3.00 -0.62
N VAL A 26 -7.95 3.48 -1.83
CA VAL A 26 -8.76 2.73 -2.80
C VAL A 26 -8.01 2.68 -4.11
N MET A 27 -7.96 1.51 -4.69
CA MET A 27 -7.49 1.28 -6.03
C MET A 27 -8.65 0.78 -6.87
N PHE A 28 -8.83 1.39 -8.01
CA PHE A 28 -9.81 1.04 -9.01
C PHE A 28 -9.07 0.69 -10.30
N MET A 29 -9.48 -0.38 -10.94
CA MET A 29 -8.97 -0.84 -12.23
C MET A 29 -10.13 -1.19 -13.12
N ASP A 30 -10.10 -0.68 -14.33
CA ASP A 30 -10.99 -1.09 -15.42
C ASP A 30 -10.13 -1.59 -16.57
N ALA A 31 -10.29 -2.83 -16.94
CA ALA A 31 -9.52 -3.48 -17.99
C ALA A 31 -10.44 -4.18 -18.99
N PRO A 32 -10.09 -4.15 -20.30
CA PRO A 32 -10.78 -4.91 -21.31
C PRO A 32 -10.93 -6.38 -20.86
N TYR A 33 -12.10 -6.97 -21.09
CA TYR A 33 -12.42 -8.36 -20.74
C TYR A 33 -12.53 -8.69 -19.24
N VAL A 34 -11.80 -7.98 -18.34
CA VAL A 34 -11.87 -8.18 -16.89
C VAL A 34 -13.02 -7.36 -16.29
N GLY A 35 -13.23 -6.14 -16.78
CA GLY A 35 -14.16 -5.16 -16.21
C GLY A 35 -13.60 -4.44 -14.99
N GLU A 36 -14.50 -3.94 -14.16
CA GLU A 36 -14.17 -3.15 -12.99
C GLU A 36 -13.76 -4.03 -11.80
N VAL A 37 -12.60 -3.71 -11.24
CA VAL A 37 -12.08 -4.29 -9.99
C VAL A 37 -11.75 -3.14 -9.04
N SER A 38 -12.31 -3.16 -7.85
CA SER A 38 -11.95 -2.23 -6.80
C SER A 38 -11.24 -2.94 -5.64
N THR A 39 -10.25 -2.28 -5.06
CA THR A 39 -9.53 -2.77 -3.89
C THR A 39 -9.47 -1.65 -2.86
N THR A 40 -10.06 -1.89 -1.70
CA THR A 40 -9.95 -1.00 -0.54
C THR A 40 -8.84 -1.54 0.38
N ILE A 41 -7.89 -0.68 0.74
CA ILE A 41 -6.80 -1.03 1.67
C ILE A 41 -6.95 -0.14 2.90
N THR A 42 -7.01 -0.76 4.08
CA THR A 42 -6.99 -0.05 5.35
C THR A 42 -5.74 -0.45 6.13
N LYS A 43 -4.98 0.56 6.58
CA LYS A 43 -3.79 0.36 7.42
C LYS A 43 -4.02 1.00 8.77
N TYR A 44 -3.56 0.35 9.82
CA TYR A 44 -3.54 0.84 11.18
C TYR A 44 -2.10 0.76 11.67
N ALA A 45 -1.57 1.86 12.18
CA ALA A 45 -0.23 1.94 12.73
C ALA A 45 -0.26 2.54 14.12
N ALA A 46 0.33 1.85 15.09
CA ALA A 46 0.57 2.33 16.44
C ALA A 46 1.93 1.82 16.91
N ASN A 47 2.50 2.37 18.00
CA ASN A 47 3.77 1.90 18.50
C ASN A 47 3.75 0.38 18.75
N ASN A 48 4.67 -0.34 18.11
CA ASN A 48 4.79 -1.80 18.14
C ASN A 48 3.67 -2.60 17.45
N TYR A 49 2.79 -1.94 16.70
CA TYR A 49 1.70 -2.63 16.00
C TYR A 49 1.47 -2.06 14.61
N PHE A 50 1.31 -2.96 13.66
CA PHE A 50 0.88 -2.60 12.32
C PHE A 50 -0.14 -3.62 11.82
N ARG A 51 -1.26 -3.16 11.29
CA ARG A 51 -2.25 -4.00 10.60
C ARG A 51 -2.52 -3.42 9.23
N GLN A 52 -2.60 -4.29 8.25
CA GLN A 52 -3.11 -3.97 6.93
C GLN A 52 -4.21 -4.94 6.56
N GLU A 53 -5.29 -4.42 6.01
CA GLU A 53 -6.42 -5.18 5.49
C GLU A 53 -6.71 -4.74 4.06
N SER A 54 -7.00 -5.69 3.19
CA SER A 54 -7.34 -5.46 1.79
C SER A 54 -8.65 -6.16 1.48
N GLU A 55 -9.61 -5.43 0.93
CA GLU A 55 -10.90 -5.94 0.46
C GLU A 55 -11.00 -5.73 -1.04
N VAL A 56 -11.17 -6.82 -1.78
CA VAL A 56 -11.26 -6.83 -3.24
C VAL A 56 -12.70 -7.08 -3.63
N ASP A 57 -13.25 -6.21 -4.45
CA ASP A 57 -14.55 -6.35 -5.08
C ASP A 57 -14.42 -6.39 -6.60
N VAL A 58 -15.08 -7.36 -7.23
CA VAL A 58 -15.05 -7.59 -8.68
C VAL A 58 -16.47 -7.52 -9.20
N ASP A 59 -16.73 -6.61 -10.12
CA ASP A 59 -18.08 -6.37 -10.64
C ASP A 59 -18.59 -7.56 -11.47
N ARG A 60 -17.78 -8.08 -12.38
CA ARG A 60 -18.19 -9.19 -13.26
C ARG A 60 -18.29 -10.53 -12.53
N PHE A 61 -19.48 -11.09 -12.49
CA PHE A 61 -19.78 -12.35 -11.79
C PHE A 61 -18.88 -13.53 -12.19
N LEU A 62 -18.60 -13.73 -13.47
CA LEU A 62 -17.76 -14.84 -13.94
C LEU A 62 -16.30 -14.67 -13.52
N ILE A 63 -15.77 -13.45 -13.59
CA ILE A 63 -14.40 -13.14 -13.14
C ILE A 63 -14.32 -13.31 -11.62
N ARG A 64 -15.29 -12.79 -10.87
CA ARG A 64 -15.38 -12.97 -9.43
C ARG A 64 -15.39 -14.46 -9.03
N MET A 65 -16.15 -15.31 -9.74
CA MET A 65 -16.11 -16.76 -9.50
C MET A 65 -14.75 -17.36 -9.79
N ALA A 66 -14.11 -16.99 -10.90
CA ALA A 66 -12.78 -17.49 -11.27
C ALA A 66 -11.69 -17.06 -10.26
N MET A 67 -11.84 -15.91 -9.62
CA MET A 67 -10.94 -15.41 -8.57
C MET A 67 -11.26 -15.96 -7.17
N GLY A 68 -12.23 -16.86 -7.02
CA GLY A 68 -12.65 -17.40 -5.72
C GLY A 68 -13.57 -16.48 -4.93
N GLY A 69 -14.22 -15.50 -5.57
CA GLY A 69 -15.12 -14.53 -4.96
C GLY A 69 -14.42 -13.28 -4.43
N ASN A 70 -15.19 -12.38 -3.82
CA ASN A 70 -14.62 -11.23 -3.12
C ASN A 70 -13.75 -11.72 -1.95
N LYS A 71 -12.56 -11.13 -1.81
CA LYS A 71 -11.60 -11.53 -0.77
C LYS A 71 -11.40 -10.38 0.20
N LYS A 72 -11.33 -10.72 1.48
CA LYS A 72 -10.95 -9.79 2.53
C LYS A 72 -9.80 -10.40 3.32
N LEU A 73 -8.59 -9.96 3.00
CA LEU A 73 -7.34 -10.51 3.50
C LEU A 73 -6.64 -9.49 4.39
N GLY A 74 -5.98 -9.94 5.43
CA GLY A 74 -5.26 -9.05 6.30
C GLY A 74 -3.97 -9.63 6.86
N SER A 75 -3.15 -8.74 7.40
CA SER A 75 -1.98 -9.10 8.20
C SER A 75 -1.84 -8.18 9.40
N ILE A 76 -1.34 -8.73 10.50
CA ILE A 76 -1.02 -8.01 11.72
C ILE A 76 0.42 -8.31 12.07
N LEU A 77 1.21 -7.26 12.33
CA LEU A 77 2.53 -7.36 12.94
C LEU A 77 2.39 -6.87 14.38
N ASP A 78 2.69 -7.74 15.33
CA ASP A 78 2.69 -7.43 16.76
C ASP A 78 4.11 -7.53 17.30
N GLY A 79 4.74 -6.39 17.53
CA GLY A 79 6.10 -6.31 18.06
C GLY A 79 6.20 -6.65 19.54
N LYS A 80 5.08 -6.69 20.30
CA LYS A 80 5.11 -7.10 21.71
C LYS A 80 5.11 -8.60 21.89
N SER A 81 4.29 -9.31 21.09
CA SER A 81 4.26 -10.77 21.08
C SER A 81 5.26 -11.36 20.09
N GLU A 82 6.01 -10.51 19.38
CA GLU A 82 6.96 -10.89 18.31
C GLU A 82 6.33 -11.88 17.33
N SER A 83 5.16 -11.53 16.82
CA SER A 83 4.38 -12.41 15.94
C SER A 83 3.84 -11.67 14.72
N ARG A 84 3.69 -12.44 13.65
CA ARG A 84 3.00 -12.05 12.44
C ARG A 84 1.80 -12.96 12.24
N ILE A 85 0.63 -12.36 12.06
CA ILE A 85 -0.62 -13.04 11.74
C ILE A 85 -1.01 -12.68 10.32
N VAL A 86 -1.44 -13.66 9.53
CA VAL A 86 -2.15 -13.47 8.27
C VAL A 86 -3.53 -14.06 8.39
N TYR A 87 -4.54 -13.46 7.79
CA TYR A 87 -5.91 -13.93 7.92
C TYR A 87 -6.73 -13.70 6.66
N ASN A 88 -7.74 -14.56 6.50
CA ASN A 88 -8.81 -14.43 5.52
C ASN A 88 -10.12 -14.18 6.29
N ALA A 89 -10.62 -12.95 6.22
CA ALA A 89 -11.82 -12.57 6.99
C ALA A 89 -13.11 -13.17 6.40
N LYS A 90 -13.10 -13.58 5.12
CA LYS A 90 -14.23 -14.24 4.50
C LYS A 90 -14.42 -15.67 5.00
N ASP A 91 -13.33 -16.39 5.15
CA ASP A 91 -13.33 -17.80 5.57
C ASP A 91 -13.20 -17.92 7.11
N GLU A 92 -13.03 -16.79 7.81
CA GLU A 92 -12.82 -16.71 9.25
C GLU A 92 -11.63 -17.57 9.72
N GLU A 93 -10.55 -17.54 8.94
CA GLU A 93 -9.33 -18.30 9.21
C GLU A 93 -8.11 -17.40 9.35
N TYR A 94 -7.16 -17.83 10.20
CA TYR A 94 -5.87 -17.18 10.35
C TYR A 94 -4.73 -18.16 10.54
N ALA A 95 -3.53 -17.78 10.10
CA ALA A 95 -2.29 -18.46 10.40
C ALA A 95 -1.32 -17.48 11.08
N MET A 96 -0.41 -18.01 11.90
CA MET A 96 0.51 -17.20 12.69
C MET A 96 1.91 -17.81 12.69
N GLU A 97 2.90 -16.97 12.51
CA GLU A 97 4.32 -17.27 12.65
C GLU A 97 4.98 -16.32 13.65
N THR A 98 6.02 -16.77 14.35
CA THR A 98 6.79 -15.90 15.26
C THR A 98 7.91 -15.19 14.49
N PHE A 99 8.38 -14.07 15.01
CA PHE A 99 9.52 -13.36 14.43
C PHE A 99 10.81 -14.21 14.43
N ASP A 100 10.97 -15.12 15.40
CA ASP A 100 12.10 -16.05 15.40
C ASP A 100 12.09 -16.97 14.19
N VAL A 101 10.95 -17.55 13.86
CA VAL A 101 10.79 -18.40 12.66
C VAL A 101 11.11 -17.61 11.38
N ILE A 102 10.71 -16.35 11.32
CA ILE A 102 11.01 -15.50 10.15
C ILE A 102 12.51 -15.16 10.12
N ARG A 103 13.15 -14.88 11.28
CA ARG A 103 14.61 -14.65 11.36
C ARG A 103 15.41 -15.87 10.92
N GLU A 104 14.98 -17.07 11.31
CA GLU A 104 15.61 -18.33 10.89
C GLU A 104 15.48 -18.57 9.38
N ASN A 105 14.50 -17.93 8.73
CA ASN A 105 14.31 -17.94 7.28
C ASN A 105 14.85 -16.65 6.61
N ASP A 106 16.00 -16.15 7.08
CA ASP A 106 16.67 -14.96 6.53
C ASP A 106 15.78 -13.71 6.45
N GLY A 107 14.87 -13.53 7.40
CA GLY A 107 13.93 -12.41 7.46
C GLY A 107 12.79 -12.47 6.42
N ASN A 108 12.61 -13.62 5.76
CA ASN A 108 11.54 -13.84 4.80
C ASN A 108 10.37 -14.56 5.47
N PRO A 109 9.17 -13.96 5.55
CA PRO A 109 8.00 -14.63 6.08
C PRO A 109 7.67 -15.93 5.32
N ILE A 110 7.39 -17.00 6.06
CA ILE A 110 7.01 -18.30 5.49
C ILE A 110 5.55 -18.27 5.07
N LEU A 111 4.69 -17.70 5.92
CA LEU A 111 3.28 -17.54 5.60
C LEU A 111 3.12 -16.52 4.48
N LYS A 112 2.58 -16.96 3.36
CA LYS A 112 2.35 -16.09 2.21
C LYS A 112 1.19 -15.16 2.53
N SER A 113 1.44 -13.86 2.51
CA SER A 113 0.37 -12.88 2.43
C SER A 113 -0.13 -12.86 0.98
N THR A 114 -1.33 -13.32 0.75
CA THR A 114 -1.96 -13.25 -0.58
C THR A 114 -2.22 -11.82 -1.04
N MET A 115 -2.11 -10.84 -0.13
CA MET A 115 -2.19 -9.40 -0.45
C MET A 115 -1.11 -8.91 -1.43
N GLY A 116 0.04 -9.59 -1.49
CA GLY A 116 1.17 -9.20 -2.36
C GLY A 116 1.05 -9.67 -3.81
N ARG A 117 0.08 -10.51 -4.16
CA ARG A 117 -0.03 -11.07 -5.51
C ARG A 117 -0.80 -10.22 -6.52
N MET A 118 -1.42 -9.12 -6.12
CA MET A 118 -1.75 -8.07 -7.08
C MET A 118 -0.50 -7.25 -7.41
N ASN A 119 0.57 -7.94 -7.81
CA ASN A 119 1.74 -7.34 -8.42
C ASN A 119 1.32 -6.93 -9.85
N MET A 120 0.56 -5.82 -9.91
CA MET A 120 0.11 -5.31 -11.19
C MET A 120 1.30 -4.80 -11.97
N GLY A 121 1.62 -5.48 -13.04
CA GLY A 121 2.41 -4.95 -14.14
C GLY A 121 3.92 -4.92 -13.94
N GLY A 122 4.48 -5.84 -13.19
CA GLY A 122 5.89 -6.19 -13.27
C GLY A 122 6.01 -7.69 -13.50
N GLY A 123 5.53 -8.17 -14.63
CA GLY A 123 5.88 -9.52 -15.04
C GLY A 123 7.40 -9.58 -15.08
N SER A 124 8.00 -10.20 -14.04
CA SER A 124 9.37 -10.66 -14.17
C SER A 124 9.42 -11.51 -15.43
N ARG A 125 10.08 -11.01 -16.43
CA ARG A 125 10.50 -11.77 -17.61
C ARG A 125 11.54 -12.82 -17.21
N GLU A 126 11.37 -13.49 -16.07
CA GLU A 126 12.07 -14.71 -15.75
C GLU A 126 11.37 -15.84 -16.50
N GLY A 127 11.85 -16.14 -17.70
CA GLY A 127 11.39 -17.29 -18.48
C GLY A 127 11.07 -17.05 -19.95
N ARG A 128 11.28 -15.86 -20.49
CA ARG A 128 11.41 -15.75 -21.94
C ARG A 128 12.87 -15.96 -22.30
N GLU A 129 13.17 -17.17 -22.76
CA GLU A 129 14.38 -17.46 -23.53
C GLU A 129 14.56 -16.37 -24.58
N ASN A 130 15.78 -15.80 -24.62
CA ASN A 130 16.24 -14.91 -25.66
C ASN A 130 16.01 -15.54 -27.03
N ASN A 131 14.85 -15.36 -27.60
CA ASN A 131 14.75 -15.33 -29.03
C ASN A 131 15.29 -13.96 -29.45
N ASN A 132 16.53 -13.98 -29.94
CA ASN A 132 17.11 -12.90 -30.74
C ASN A 132 16.23 -12.72 -31.98
N SER A 133 15.18 -11.94 -31.85
CA SER A 133 14.63 -11.18 -32.95
C SER A 133 15.31 -9.82 -32.88
N ASP A 134 15.99 -9.43 -33.93
CA ASP A 134 16.42 -8.05 -34.21
C ASP A 134 15.14 -7.19 -34.35
N GLU A 135 14.38 -7.04 -33.27
CA GLU A 135 13.32 -6.05 -33.16
C GLU A 135 14.04 -4.73 -32.92
N GLU A 136 14.01 -3.85 -33.92
CA GLU A 136 14.44 -2.47 -33.82
C GLU A 136 13.85 -1.90 -32.52
N GLU A 137 14.70 -1.38 -31.62
CA GLU A 137 14.27 -0.75 -30.37
C GLU A 137 13.32 0.39 -30.75
N GLU A 138 12.03 0.19 -30.52
CA GLU A 138 11.00 1.18 -30.81
C GLU A 138 11.25 2.42 -29.95
N GLU A 139 11.53 3.53 -30.58
CA GLU A 139 11.73 4.82 -29.91
C GLU A 139 10.40 5.28 -29.31
N SER A 140 10.28 5.19 -27.96
CA SER A 140 9.16 5.78 -27.24
C SER A 140 9.43 7.27 -26.98
N GLU A 141 8.43 8.10 -27.20
CA GLU A 141 8.45 9.53 -26.89
C GLU A 141 7.92 9.77 -25.47
N TYR A 142 8.67 10.53 -24.66
CA TYR A 142 8.34 10.83 -23.27
C TYR A 142 8.13 12.32 -23.07
N ASP A 143 6.99 12.72 -22.54
CA ASP A 143 6.67 14.09 -22.14
C ASP A 143 6.27 14.12 -20.67
N ARG A 144 6.97 14.93 -19.85
CA ARG A 144 6.70 15.07 -18.43
C ARG A 144 6.52 16.54 -18.06
N THR A 145 5.39 16.84 -17.45
CA THR A 145 5.03 18.19 -17.01
C THR A 145 4.72 18.22 -15.53
N ILE A 146 5.31 19.14 -14.78
CA ILE A 146 5.03 19.39 -13.38
C ILE A 146 4.21 20.67 -13.27
N SER A 147 2.99 20.62 -12.71
CA SER A 147 2.15 21.79 -12.52
C SER A 147 2.79 22.78 -11.54
N GLU A 148 2.77 24.06 -11.85
CA GLU A 148 3.18 25.12 -10.91
C GLU A 148 2.15 25.33 -9.80
N SER A 149 0.87 25.12 -10.09
CA SER A 149 -0.24 25.28 -9.15
C SER A 149 -0.45 24.01 -8.33
N LYS A 150 -0.97 24.21 -7.11
CA LYS A 150 -1.43 23.11 -6.26
C LYS A 150 -2.94 22.95 -6.40
N GLU A 151 -3.39 21.71 -6.30
CA GLU A 151 -4.79 21.32 -6.28
C GLU A 151 -5.13 20.72 -4.91
N ARG A 152 -6.39 20.85 -4.49
CA ARG A 152 -6.86 20.21 -3.26
C ARG A 152 -7.29 18.77 -3.54
N VAL A 153 -6.50 17.79 -3.06
CA VAL A 153 -6.75 16.36 -3.24
C VAL A 153 -6.84 15.69 -1.88
N VAL A 154 -7.99 15.12 -1.54
CA VAL A 154 -8.24 14.39 -0.27
C VAL A 154 -7.81 15.21 0.98
N GLY A 155 -8.04 16.51 0.94
CA GLY A 155 -7.67 17.41 2.04
C GLY A 155 -6.21 17.89 2.02
N PHE A 156 -5.37 17.45 1.09
CA PHE A 156 -3.99 17.91 0.92
C PHE A 156 -3.83 18.90 -0.20
N ASP A 157 -2.92 19.84 -0.04
CA ASP A 157 -2.44 20.68 -1.13
C ASP A 157 -1.39 19.88 -1.92
N ALA A 158 -1.77 19.39 -3.08
CA ALA A 158 -0.96 18.49 -3.89
C ALA A 158 -0.55 19.14 -5.23
N ARG A 159 0.68 18.86 -5.68
CA ARG A 159 1.17 19.24 -6.99
C ARG A 159 0.96 18.09 -7.96
N LYS A 160 0.40 18.39 -9.12
CA LYS A 160 0.17 17.41 -10.19
C LYS A 160 1.40 17.23 -11.06
N VAL A 161 1.71 16.00 -11.39
CA VAL A 161 2.68 15.60 -12.40
C VAL A 161 1.96 14.82 -13.48
N THR A 162 2.15 15.18 -14.72
CA THR A 162 1.60 14.48 -15.88
C THR A 162 2.75 13.91 -16.71
N THR A 163 2.73 12.60 -16.94
CA THR A 163 3.70 11.91 -17.80
C THR A 163 2.95 11.24 -18.93
N LYS A 164 3.36 11.52 -20.17
CA LYS A 164 2.85 10.89 -21.37
C LYS A 164 3.96 10.04 -21.98
N ILE A 165 3.64 8.83 -22.35
CA ILE A 165 4.53 7.90 -23.03
C ILE A 165 3.81 7.46 -24.30
N LYS A 166 4.38 7.80 -25.44
CA LYS A 166 3.85 7.45 -26.75
C LYS A 166 4.78 6.46 -27.43
N SER A 167 4.25 5.34 -27.82
CA SER A 167 4.91 4.28 -28.60
C SER A 167 4.06 3.92 -29.79
N ASN A 168 4.54 3.03 -30.64
CA ASN A 168 3.75 2.48 -31.75
C ASN A 168 2.53 1.70 -31.26
N ASP A 169 2.61 1.12 -30.05
CA ASP A 169 1.52 0.33 -29.43
C ASP A 169 0.43 1.20 -28.79
N GLY A 170 0.59 2.53 -28.75
CA GLY A 170 -0.41 3.42 -28.18
C GLY A 170 0.14 4.52 -27.26
N LEU A 171 -0.77 5.07 -26.45
CA LEU A 171 -0.51 6.16 -25.53
C LEU A 171 -0.73 5.73 -24.09
N VAL A 172 0.27 5.96 -23.23
CA VAL A 172 0.11 5.85 -21.77
C VAL A 172 0.11 7.26 -21.17
N LEU A 173 -0.96 7.62 -20.46
CA LEU A 173 -1.08 8.86 -19.72
C LEU A 173 -1.07 8.53 -18.22
N ILE A 174 -0.12 9.11 -17.50
CA ILE A 174 0.02 8.96 -16.04
C ILE A 174 -0.10 10.33 -15.41
N GLU A 175 -1.00 10.47 -14.44
CA GLU A 175 -1.14 11.67 -13.64
C GLU A 175 -0.97 11.32 -12.17
N GLU A 176 -0.07 12.01 -11.47
CA GLU A 176 0.28 11.75 -10.08
C GLU A 176 0.20 13.05 -9.28
N TRP A 177 -0.34 12.99 -8.06
CA TRP A 177 -0.47 14.14 -7.16
C TRP A 177 0.37 13.93 -5.91
N PHE A 178 1.30 14.85 -5.64
CA PHE A 178 2.24 14.77 -4.52
C PHE A 178 2.00 15.90 -3.52
N THR A 179 1.89 15.54 -2.23
CA THR A 179 1.83 16.49 -1.12
C THR A 179 3.16 16.52 -0.37
N THR A 180 3.52 17.71 0.14
CA THR A 180 4.66 17.88 1.04
C THR A 180 4.27 17.73 2.52
N ASP A 181 2.99 17.61 2.84
CA ASP A 181 2.53 17.25 4.18
C ASP A 181 2.61 15.74 4.36
N THR A 182 3.70 15.27 4.97
CA THR A 182 4.09 13.86 5.01
C THR A 182 4.15 13.27 6.42
N THR A 183 3.81 14.05 7.46
CA THR A 183 4.02 13.66 8.86
C THR A 183 3.38 12.32 9.22
N LEU A 184 2.09 12.15 8.94
CA LEU A 184 1.38 10.91 9.25
C LEU A 184 1.82 9.74 8.35
N PHE A 185 2.19 10.02 7.10
CA PHE A 185 2.73 8.98 6.20
C PHE A 185 4.06 8.44 6.70
N HIS A 186 4.95 9.32 7.18
CA HIS A 186 6.23 8.91 7.77
C HIS A 186 6.02 8.06 9.00
N PHE A 187 5.12 8.45 9.90
CA PHE A 187 4.81 7.65 11.07
C PHE A 187 4.39 6.22 10.72
N VAL A 188 3.45 6.07 9.77
CA VAL A 188 2.98 4.75 9.31
C VAL A 188 4.13 3.93 8.70
N ALA A 189 4.94 4.56 7.85
CA ALA A 189 6.07 3.90 7.19
C ALA A 189 7.18 3.51 8.18
N GLU A 190 7.45 4.33 9.20
CA GLU A 190 8.44 4.03 10.24
C GLU A 190 7.99 2.85 11.11
N VAL A 191 6.72 2.85 11.58
CA VAL A 191 6.18 1.75 12.38
C VAL A 191 6.26 0.42 11.62
N GLU A 192 5.84 0.40 10.35
CA GLU A 192 5.95 -0.80 9.51
C GLU A 192 7.42 -1.23 9.33
N ALA A 193 8.30 -0.28 9.02
CA ALA A 193 9.71 -0.55 8.79
C ALA A 193 10.43 -1.10 10.01
N ASP A 194 10.13 -0.56 11.21
CA ASP A 194 10.74 -1.00 12.47
C ASP A 194 10.30 -2.43 12.82
N LEU A 195 9.02 -2.75 12.61
CA LEU A 195 8.50 -4.10 12.79
C LEU A 195 9.10 -5.09 11.80
N VAL A 196 9.23 -4.70 10.52
CA VAL A 196 9.90 -5.52 9.50
C VAL A 196 11.36 -5.75 9.85
N ALA A 197 12.08 -4.74 10.30
CA ALA A 197 13.46 -4.85 10.73
C ALA A 197 13.62 -5.75 11.97
N SER A 198 12.64 -5.76 12.89
CA SER A 198 12.70 -6.55 14.12
C SER A 198 12.75 -8.06 13.87
N TYR A 199 12.23 -8.54 12.75
CA TYR A 199 12.36 -9.96 12.35
C TYR A 199 13.41 -10.20 11.25
N GLY A 200 14.27 -9.20 10.96
CA GLY A 200 15.35 -9.32 9.97
C GLY A 200 14.91 -9.09 8.53
N GLY A 201 13.68 -8.66 8.31
CA GLY A 201 13.18 -8.33 6.98
C GLY A 201 13.82 -7.06 6.42
N GLN A 202 13.88 -6.95 5.11
CA GLN A 202 14.39 -5.76 4.45
C GLN A 202 13.31 -4.71 4.28
N LYS A 203 13.64 -3.45 4.60
CA LYS A 203 12.79 -2.31 4.32
C LYS A 203 12.57 -2.23 2.80
N ARG A 204 11.34 -2.38 2.35
CA ARG A 204 11.01 -2.18 0.95
C ARG A 204 11.06 -0.69 0.63
N ASN A 205 12.05 -0.29 -0.15
CA ASN A 205 12.03 1.03 -0.79
C ASN A 205 11.00 1.00 -1.91
N ASN A 206 9.73 1.19 -1.57
CA ASN A 206 8.71 1.38 -2.61
C ASN A 206 9.05 2.67 -3.38
N PRO A 207 9.17 2.60 -4.71
CA PRO A 207 9.34 3.79 -5.52
C PRO A 207 8.15 4.73 -5.24
N ARG A 208 8.46 5.98 -4.93
CA ARG A 208 7.46 6.99 -4.54
C ARG A 208 6.51 7.36 -5.69
N SER A 209 6.90 7.09 -6.92
CA SER A 209 6.21 7.45 -8.14
C SER A 209 6.21 6.28 -9.13
N PHE A 210 5.08 6.05 -9.75
CA PHE A 210 4.94 5.03 -10.79
C PHE A 210 5.63 5.48 -12.08
N SER A 211 5.41 6.73 -12.49
CA SER A 211 6.02 7.28 -13.69
C SER A 211 7.55 7.38 -13.57
N GLU A 212 8.07 7.77 -12.38
CA GLU A 212 9.53 7.82 -12.17
C GLU A 212 10.18 6.44 -12.30
N ARG A 213 9.50 5.38 -11.89
CA ARG A 213 10.00 4.01 -12.09
C ARG A 213 10.08 3.66 -13.57
N MET A 214 9.04 3.99 -14.35
CA MET A 214 9.02 3.72 -15.78
C MET A 214 10.12 4.51 -16.52
N LEU A 215 10.25 5.81 -16.21
CA LEU A 215 11.28 6.66 -16.80
C LEU A 215 12.70 6.16 -16.47
N LYS A 216 12.95 5.70 -15.24
CA LYS A 216 14.23 5.07 -14.87
C LYS A 216 14.52 3.79 -15.64
N GLN A 217 13.51 2.95 -15.86
CA GLN A 217 13.66 1.72 -16.64
C GLN A 217 13.95 2.02 -18.13
N ALA A 218 13.46 3.16 -18.62
CA ALA A 218 13.71 3.65 -19.98
C ALA A 218 14.96 4.55 -20.07
N GLU A 219 15.77 4.63 -19.01
CA GLU A 219 16.99 5.47 -18.94
C GLU A 219 16.75 6.95 -19.26
N GLN A 220 15.53 7.45 -19.03
CA GLN A 220 15.16 8.84 -19.28
C GLN A 220 15.55 9.73 -18.10
N GLU A 221 16.08 10.93 -18.40
CA GLU A 221 16.30 11.97 -17.39
C GLU A 221 14.97 12.63 -17.01
N PHE A 222 14.75 12.89 -15.72
CA PHE A 222 13.55 13.55 -15.24
C PHE A 222 13.80 14.31 -13.92
N GLU A 223 12.97 15.32 -13.69
CA GLU A 223 12.90 16.00 -12.40
C GLU A 223 12.03 15.23 -11.43
N SER A 224 12.59 14.87 -10.27
CA SER A 224 11.87 14.18 -9.19
C SER A 224 11.06 15.17 -8.36
N VAL A 225 9.80 14.83 -8.05
CA VAL A 225 8.92 15.66 -7.24
C VAL A 225 8.97 15.21 -5.79
N PRO A 226 9.32 16.11 -4.84
CA PRO A 226 9.37 15.75 -3.42
C PRO A 226 7.98 15.56 -2.84
N GLY A 227 7.88 14.67 -1.82
CA GLY A 227 6.67 14.47 -1.05
C GLY A 227 6.11 13.05 -1.16
N GLN A 228 4.85 12.92 -0.76
CA GLN A 228 4.12 11.66 -0.77
C GLN A 228 3.00 11.74 -1.80
N MET A 229 2.88 10.71 -2.62
CA MET A 229 1.78 10.57 -3.56
C MET A 229 0.47 10.34 -2.79
N VAL A 230 -0.59 11.07 -3.16
CA VAL A 230 -1.93 10.97 -2.58
C VAL A 230 -2.98 10.51 -3.57
N LYS A 231 -2.65 10.55 -4.85
CA LYS A 231 -3.48 10.04 -5.94
C LYS A 231 -2.62 9.76 -7.15
N TYR A 232 -2.95 8.74 -7.92
CA TYR A 232 -2.52 8.63 -9.31
C TYR A 232 -3.64 8.08 -10.18
N THR A 233 -3.58 8.43 -11.47
CA THR A 233 -4.37 7.83 -12.54
C THR A 233 -3.43 7.36 -13.64
N MET A 234 -3.74 6.23 -14.24
CA MET A 234 -3.07 5.73 -15.42
C MET A 234 -4.13 5.31 -16.44
N GLU A 235 -4.00 5.82 -17.64
CA GLU A 235 -4.81 5.44 -18.78
C GLU A 235 -3.87 4.97 -19.90
N MET A 236 -4.14 3.78 -20.43
CA MET A 236 -3.48 3.23 -21.61
C MET A 236 -4.52 3.16 -22.71
N LYS A 237 -4.20 3.68 -23.86
CA LYS A 237 -5.05 3.63 -25.05
C LYS A 237 -4.25 2.98 -26.16
N ASP A 238 -4.78 1.92 -26.72
CA ASP A 238 -4.29 1.33 -27.97
C ASP A 238 -4.97 1.96 -29.19
N GLU A 239 -4.61 1.48 -30.37
CA GLU A 239 -5.18 1.98 -31.64
C GLU A 239 -6.71 1.73 -31.75
N ASP A 240 -7.23 0.71 -31.08
CA ASP A 240 -8.65 0.31 -31.11
C ASP A 240 -9.51 0.99 -30.01
N ASP A 241 -8.90 1.90 -29.19
CA ASP A 241 -9.51 2.62 -28.07
C ASP A 241 -10.00 1.66 -26.93
N ASP A 242 -9.58 0.39 -26.97
CA ASP A 242 -9.78 -0.60 -25.89
C ASP A 242 -8.74 -0.36 -24.80
N GLY A 243 -9.01 0.62 -23.95
CA GLY A 243 -8.05 1.12 -22.99
C GLY A 243 -8.12 0.45 -21.63
N PHE A 244 -6.97 0.43 -20.95
CA PHE A 244 -6.85 0.10 -19.53
C PHE A 244 -6.85 1.39 -18.71
N LYS A 245 -7.64 1.41 -17.62
CA LYS A 245 -7.64 2.52 -16.67
C LYS A 245 -7.37 2.03 -15.27
N MET A 246 -6.49 2.72 -14.57
CA MET A 246 -6.21 2.49 -13.17
C MET A 246 -6.21 3.81 -12.39
N VAL A 247 -6.85 3.80 -11.22
CA VAL A 247 -6.87 4.93 -10.30
C VAL A 247 -6.51 4.40 -8.91
N TRP A 248 -5.52 5.00 -8.28
CA TRP A 248 -5.28 4.83 -6.87
C TRP A 248 -5.47 6.17 -6.17
N GLU A 249 -6.14 6.17 -5.04
CA GLU A 249 -6.43 7.37 -4.30
C GLU A 249 -6.41 7.09 -2.79
N LEU A 250 -5.68 7.94 -2.06
CA LEU A 250 -5.85 8.04 -0.62
C LEU A 250 -7.27 8.53 -0.33
N LYS A 251 -8.02 7.83 0.51
CA LYS A 251 -9.35 8.30 0.96
C LYS A 251 -9.28 9.08 2.25
N SER A 252 -8.44 8.64 3.17
CA SER A 252 -8.18 9.35 4.43
C SER A 252 -6.87 8.92 5.06
N ILE A 253 -6.28 9.80 5.84
CA ILE A 253 -5.23 9.51 6.80
C ILE A 253 -5.51 10.33 8.05
N THR A 254 -5.70 9.68 9.19
CA THR A 254 -6.13 10.33 10.43
C THR A 254 -5.46 9.73 11.64
N GLU A 255 -5.11 10.58 12.61
CA GLU A 255 -4.71 10.17 13.94
C GLU A 255 -5.95 10.04 14.83
N VAL A 256 -6.08 8.91 15.51
CA VAL A 256 -7.21 8.59 16.40
C VAL A 256 -6.71 7.97 17.70
N PRO A 257 -7.53 7.94 18.77
CA PRO A 257 -7.19 7.20 19.98
C PRO A 257 -6.91 5.72 19.69
N TYR A 258 -5.86 5.18 20.32
CA TYR A 258 -5.49 3.77 20.19
C TYR A 258 -6.61 2.84 20.66
N LYS A 259 -6.86 1.79 19.87
CA LYS A 259 -7.79 0.70 20.20
C LYS A 259 -7.07 -0.63 20.03
N ALA A 260 -6.89 -1.38 21.12
CA ALA A 260 -6.25 -2.69 21.07
C ALA A 260 -6.95 -3.66 20.12
N SER A 261 -8.28 -3.62 20.08
CA SER A 261 -9.08 -4.48 19.19
C SER A 261 -8.79 -4.29 17.69
N ASP A 262 -8.23 -3.15 17.30
CA ASP A 262 -7.85 -2.93 15.90
C ASP A 262 -6.59 -3.73 15.50
N PHE A 263 -5.85 -4.30 16.47
CA PHE A 263 -4.65 -5.10 16.28
C PHE A 263 -4.79 -6.55 16.75
N GLU A 264 -5.99 -6.97 17.10
CA GLU A 264 -6.31 -8.31 17.52
C GLU A 264 -7.03 -9.08 16.41
N ILE A 265 -6.79 -10.39 16.34
CA ILE A 265 -7.59 -11.26 15.48
C ILE A 265 -8.97 -11.47 16.11
N TYR A 266 -10.01 -11.56 15.30
CA TYR A 266 -11.36 -11.81 15.80
C TYR A 266 -11.46 -13.18 16.48
N ASN A 267 -12.13 -13.24 17.65
CA ASN A 267 -12.28 -14.46 18.43
C ASN A 267 -13.02 -15.61 17.71
N SER A 268 -13.80 -15.27 16.66
CA SER A 268 -14.50 -16.25 15.82
C SER A 268 -13.58 -16.97 14.85
N PHE A 269 -12.38 -16.44 14.59
CA PHE A 269 -11.49 -16.98 13.57
C PHE A 269 -10.81 -18.27 14.03
N LYS A 270 -10.78 -19.26 13.16
CA LYS A 270 -10.12 -20.53 13.38
C LYS A 270 -8.65 -20.45 12.98
N LYS A 271 -7.78 -20.93 13.86
CA LYS A 271 -6.36 -21.06 13.52
C LYS A 271 -6.15 -22.24 12.58
N VAL A 272 -5.40 -21.98 11.51
CA VAL A 272 -4.95 -22.96 10.52
C VAL A 272 -3.43 -22.91 10.38
N ASP A 273 -2.83 -23.92 9.74
CA ASP A 273 -1.38 -23.95 9.52
C ASP A 273 -0.99 -23.04 8.34
N GLU A 274 -1.83 -22.96 7.32
CA GLU A 274 -1.64 -22.15 6.11
C GLU A 274 -3.02 -21.68 5.60
N LEU A 275 -3.07 -20.51 4.95
CA LEU A 275 -4.27 -19.99 4.30
C LEU A 275 -4.30 -20.43 2.84
N ASP A 276 -5.48 -20.83 2.35
CA ASP A 276 -5.74 -21.22 0.97
C ASP A 276 -5.74 -20.02 -0.02
#